data_3c486fa5b1ec124c1565134937a0e53f
#
_entry.id   3c486fa5b1ec124c1565134937a0e53f
#
_cell.length_a   1.000
_cell.length_b   1.000
_cell.length_c   1.000
_cell.angle_alpha   90.00
_cell.angle_beta   90.00
_cell.angle_gamma   90.00
#
_symmetry.space_group_name_H-M   'P 1'
#
loop_
_entity.id
_entity.type
_entity.pdbx_description
1 polymer ?
#
loop_
_entity_poly.entity_id
_entity_poly.type
_entity_poly.pdbx_seq_one_letter_code
_entity_poly.pdbx_strand_id
1 'polypeptide(L)'
;MAEEKALIEVKDLKEYFYISTGLFKSKPLKAVDGVSFSIKKGETLGLVGESGCGKTTVGRTLLHLYKPTGGEIIYDGKPVKTRSDIKEFRKKATMVFQDPYSSLNPRMTVSDIIGEPLDVHKLCKNKQERMERILELMSYVGLNSEHAARYAHEFSGGQRQRIGIARSLAVNPDFIVCDEPVSALDVSIQAQVINMFDELQEKLGLTYLFIAHDLLVVRHISDRIAVMYLGKMVELAPAGEIYERPLHPYSKSLLSAVPVPDPKVARANKRIVLSGDIPSPLNAPSGCPFRTRCKYATDKCAETMPEFKEVSKGHFVACHRTEEIND
;
A
#
# COMPACT_ATOMS: atom_id res chain seq x y z
N MET A 1 9.77 22.91 -16.91
CA MET A 1 9.80 21.47 -16.57
C MET A 1 8.39 20.94 -16.82
N ALA A 2 8.23 19.93 -17.68
CA ALA A 2 6.91 19.34 -17.90
C ALA A 2 6.42 18.79 -16.54
N GLU A 3 5.18 19.11 -16.16
CA GLU A 3 4.56 18.47 -14.99
C GLU A 3 4.56 16.97 -15.26
N GLU A 4 5.26 16.21 -14.40
CA GLU A 4 5.27 14.76 -14.48
C GLU A 4 3.85 14.26 -14.25
N LYS A 5 3.27 13.71 -15.31
CA LYS A 5 1.87 13.26 -15.34
C LYS A 5 1.66 12.13 -14.33
N ALA A 6 0.67 12.25 -13.47
CA ALA A 6 0.27 11.19 -12.57
C ALA A 6 -0.27 9.98 -13.36
N LEU A 7 0.20 8.77 -13.01
CA LEU A 7 -0.34 7.52 -13.54
C LEU A 7 -1.64 7.15 -12.82
N ILE A 8 -1.65 7.32 -11.49
CA ILE A 8 -2.82 7.09 -10.64
C ILE A 8 -3.18 8.40 -9.94
N GLU A 9 -4.46 8.78 -9.98
CA GLU A 9 -5.02 9.82 -9.13
C GLU A 9 -6.22 9.26 -8.37
N VAL A 10 -6.24 9.52 -7.08
CA VAL A 10 -7.32 9.13 -6.18
C VAL A 10 -7.90 10.39 -5.57
N LYS A 11 -9.23 10.60 -5.71
CA LYS A 11 -9.93 11.80 -5.22
C LYS A 11 -11.06 11.40 -4.29
N ASP A 12 -10.99 11.82 -3.03
CA ASP A 12 -12.01 11.65 -2.00
C ASP A 12 -12.50 10.19 -1.88
N LEU A 13 -11.58 9.21 -2.00
CA LEU A 13 -11.90 7.78 -2.00
C LEU A 13 -12.55 7.38 -0.70
N LYS A 14 -13.71 6.69 -0.78
CA LYS A 14 -14.45 6.18 0.37
C LYS A 14 -14.76 4.70 0.17
N GLU A 15 -14.57 3.93 1.26
CA GLU A 15 -15.00 2.54 1.33
C GLU A 15 -15.60 2.26 2.71
N TYR A 16 -16.91 2.01 2.76
CA TYR A 16 -17.67 1.79 3.97
C TYR A 16 -18.25 0.39 3.97
N PHE A 17 -17.94 -0.38 5.01
CA PHE A 17 -18.54 -1.69 5.24
C PHE A 17 -19.69 -1.56 6.24
N TYR A 18 -20.83 -2.13 5.93
CA TYR A 18 -21.99 -2.09 6.82
C TYR A 18 -22.00 -3.31 7.74
N ILE A 19 -21.77 -3.08 9.03
CA ILE A 19 -21.72 -4.13 10.06
C ILE A 19 -23.04 -4.16 10.79
N SER A 20 -23.69 -5.35 10.83
CA SER A 20 -24.91 -5.56 11.61
C SER A 20 -24.61 -5.39 13.09
N THR A 21 -25.36 -4.50 13.75
CA THR A 21 -25.25 -4.22 15.19
C THR A 21 -26.49 -4.64 15.98
N GLY A 22 -27.41 -5.38 15.34
CA GLY A 22 -28.66 -5.90 15.92
C GLY A 22 -29.61 -6.38 14.83
N LEU A 23 -30.82 -6.88 15.22
CA LEU A 23 -31.78 -7.55 14.30
C LEU A 23 -32.12 -6.72 13.05
N PHE A 24 -32.10 -5.38 13.13
CA PHE A 24 -32.44 -4.48 12.01
C PHE A 24 -31.57 -3.23 11.96
N LYS A 25 -30.41 -3.21 12.64
CA LYS A 25 -29.53 -2.04 12.67
C LYS A 25 -28.16 -2.40 12.08
N SER A 26 -27.70 -1.58 11.14
CA SER A 26 -26.32 -1.63 10.64
C SER A 26 -25.63 -0.29 10.85
N LYS A 27 -24.34 -0.34 11.17
CA LYS A 27 -23.48 0.86 11.24
C LYS A 27 -22.42 0.80 10.14
N PRO A 28 -22.12 1.92 9.47
CA PRO A 28 -21.02 1.98 8.54
C PRO A 28 -19.68 1.96 9.29
N LEU A 29 -18.84 1.00 8.97
CA LEU A 29 -17.42 1.00 9.30
C LEU A 29 -16.70 1.75 8.18
N LYS A 30 -16.22 2.93 8.47
CA LYS A 30 -15.52 3.80 7.50
C LYS A 30 -14.05 3.38 7.39
N ALA A 31 -13.79 2.33 6.64
CA ALA A 31 -12.44 1.80 6.48
C ALA A 31 -11.53 2.73 5.68
N VAL A 32 -12.08 3.46 4.70
CA VAL A 32 -11.45 4.56 3.96
C VAL A 32 -12.46 5.69 3.90
N ASP A 33 -12.09 6.89 4.33
CA ASP A 33 -13.02 8.02 4.46
C ASP A 33 -12.40 9.33 3.94
N GLY A 34 -12.46 9.51 2.63
CA GLY A 34 -12.01 10.74 1.97
C GLY A 34 -10.49 10.81 1.75
N VAL A 35 -9.91 9.73 1.27
CA VAL A 35 -8.48 9.64 0.96
C VAL A 35 -8.20 10.17 -0.44
N SER A 36 -7.23 11.09 -0.56
CA SER A 36 -6.81 11.68 -1.84
C SER A 36 -5.29 11.67 -1.95
N PHE A 37 -4.77 11.17 -3.08
CA PHE A 37 -3.34 11.18 -3.42
C PHE A 37 -3.14 10.95 -4.91
N SER A 38 -1.93 11.17 -5.38
CA SER A 38 -1.51 10.79 -6.74
C SER A 38 -0.21 9.98 -6.69
N ILE A 39 0.01 9.15 -7.70
CA ILE A 39 1.25 8.40 -7.90
C ILE A 39 1.72 8.68 -9.33
N LYS A 40 2.96 9.13 -9.49
CA LYS A 40 3.56 9.39 -10.79
C LYS A 40 3.97 8.06 -11.44
N LYS A 41 4.17 8.07 -12.75
CA LYS A 41 4.71 6.91 -13.45
C LYS A 41 6.13 6.61 -12.99
N GLY A 42 6.41 5.36 -12.65
CA GLY A 42 7.71 4.93 -12.14
C GLY A 42 7.97 5.27 -10.66
N GLU A 43 7.00 5.87 -9.96
CA GLU A 43 7.09 6.23 -8.54
C GLU A 43 6.68 5.07 -7.64
N THR A 44 7.32 4.95 -6.50
CA THR A 44 6.86 4.13 -5.37
C THR A 44 6.26 5.02 -4.29
N LEU A 45 4.95 4.95 -4.10
CA LEU A 45 4.26 5.57 -2.96
C LEU A 45 4.14 4.55 -1.81
N GLY A 46 4.85 4.79 -0.70
CA GLY A 46 4.69 4.02 0.52
C GLY A 46 3.41 4.42 1.27
N LEU A 47 2.61 3.46 1.70
CA LEU A 47 1.43 3.70 2.53
C LEU A 47 1.61 3.00 3.88
N VAL A 48 1.74 3.79 4.94
CA VAL A 48 2.05 3.33 6.29
C VAL A 48 0.98 3.71 7.32
N GLY A 49 0.98 3.03 8.46
CA GLY A 49 0.07 3.29 9.59
C GLY A 49 -0.16 2.02 10.40
N GLU A 50 -0.78 2.15 11.57
CA GLU A 50 -1.10 1.03 12.46
C GLU A 50 -2.01 -0.01 11.78
N SER A 51 -1.94 -1.27 12.25
CA SER A 51 -2.83 -2.34 11.75
C SER A 51 -4.30 -1.94 11.87
N GLY A 52 -5.09 -2.26 10.85
CA GLY A 52 -6.52 -1.92 10.81
C GLY A 52 -6.85 -0.46 10.46
N CYS A 53 -5.87 0.40 10.14
CA CYS A 53 -6.15 1.80 9.76
C CYS A 53 -6.74 1.97 8.34
N GLY A 54 -6.84 0.89 7.54
CA GLY A 54 -7.48 0.91 6.22
C GLY A 54 -6.56 0.80 5.00
N LYS A 55 -5.25 0.60 5.16
CA LYS A 55 -4.25 0.52 4.07
C LYS A 55 -4.60 -0.53 3.01
N THR A 56 -4.76 -1.78 3.43
CA THR A 56 -5.18 -2.90 2.54
C THR A 56 -6.50 -2.58 1.84
N THR A 57 -7.44 -1.93 2.54
CA THR A 57 -8.71 -1.50 1.96
C THR A 57 -8.50 -0.46 0.86
N VAL A 58 -7.60 0.53 1.05
CA VAL A 58 -7.23 1.48 -0.02
C VAL A 58 -6.74 0.73 -1.25
N GLY A 59 -5.76 -0.18 -1.10
CA GLY A 59 -5.20 -0.94 -2.21
C GLY A 59 -6.24 -1.77 -2.96
N ARG A 60 -7.10 -2.48 -2.22
CA ARG A 60 -8.17 -3.31 -2.81
C ARG A 60 -9.27 -2.49 -3.48
N THR A 61 -9.64 -1.36 -2.90
CA THR A 61 -10.64 -0.45 -3.47
C THR A 61 -10.08 0.23 -4.72
N LEU A 62 -8.82 0.63 -4.71
CA LEU A 62 -8.12 1.20 -5.86
C LEU A 62 -8.16 0.25 -7.07
N LEU A 63 -7.97 -1.05 -6.87
CA LEU A 63 -8.07 -2.07 -7.92
C LEU A 63 -9.51 -2.52 -8.19
N HIS A 64 -10.51 -1.86 -7.62
CA HIS A 64 -11.92 -2.24 -7.70
C HIS A 64 -12.20 -3.69 -7.26
N LEU A 65 -11.37 -4.29 -6.39
CA LEU A 65 -11.69 -5.55 -5.71
C LEU A 65 -12.84 -5.34 -4.72
N TYR A 66 -12.88 -4.14 -4.10
CA TYR A 66 -14.08 -3.60 -3.46
C TYR A 66 -14.68 -2.50 -4.35
N LYS A 67 -16.01 -2.37 -4.34
CA LYS A 67 -16.68 -1.31 -5.07
C LYS A 67 -16.63 -0.03 -4.24
N PRO A 68 -15.97 1.05 -4.68
CA PRO A 68 -15.91 2.29 -3.93
C PRO A 68 -17.30 2.77 -3.51
N THR A 69 -17.45 3.16 -2.24
CA THR A 69 -18.67 3.79 -1.73
C THR A 69 -18.77 5.25 -2.16
N GLY A 70 -17.63 5.87 -2.46
CA GLY A 70 -17.55 7.25 -2.99
C GLY A 70 -16.15 7.58 -3.47
N GLY A 71 -16.02 8.75 -4.08
CA GLY A 71 -14.77 9.23 -4.65
C GLY A 71 -14.54 8.77 -6.09
N GLU A 72 -13.35 9.09 -6.60
CA GLU A 72 -12.98 8.84 -7.99
C GLU A 72 -11.56 8.27 -8.08
N ILE A 73 -11.37 7.29 -8.97
CA ILE A 73 -10.09 6.71 -9.33
C ILE A 73 -9.84 7.03 -10.80
N ILE A 74 -8.67 7.61 -11.08
CA ILE A 74 -8.26 8.02 -12.43
C ILE A 74 -6.95 7.28 -12.74
N TYR A 75 -6.91 6.62 -13.88
CA TYR A 75 -5.73 5.93 -14.42
C TYR A 75 -5.31 6.58 -15.73
N ASP A 76 -4.07 7.04 -15.82
CA ASP A 76 -3.49 7.74 -16.99
C ASP A 76 -4.40 8.85 -17.54
N GLY A 77 -4.99 9.65 -16.61
CA GLY A 77 -5.89 10.74 -16.90
C GLY A 77 -7.32 10.33 -17.30
N LYS A 78 -7.67 9.04 -17.22
CA LYS A 78 -9.02 8.54 -17.54
C LYS A 78 -9.70 8.01 -16.29
N PRO A 79 -10.95 8.41 -15.99
CA PRO A 79 -11.69 7.88 -14.85
C PRO A 79 -12.03 6.40 -15.04
N VAL A 80 -11.84 5.60 -14.00
CA VAL A 80 -12.15 4.16 -13.97
C VAL A 80 -13.52 3.96 -13.33
N LYS A 81 -14.59 4.01 -14.13
CA LYS A 81 -15.99 4.00 -13.61
C LYS A 81 -16.83 2.84 -14.13
N THR A 82 -16.75 2.56 -15.43
CA THR A 82 -17.59 1.52 -16.05
C THR A 82 -16.97 0.13 -15.91
N ARG A 83 -17.77 -0.92 -16.13
CA ARG A 83 -17.25 -2.30 -16.17
C ARG A 83 -16.16 -2.47 -17.24
N SER A 84 -16.26 -1.75 -18.35
CA SER A 84 -15.25 -1.78 -19.41
C SER A 84 -13.94 -1.14 -18.93
N ASP A 85 -14.01 0.05 -18.30
CA ASP A 85 -12.84 0.75 -17.79
C ASP A 85 -12.11 -0.09 -16.74
N ILE A 86 -12.88 -0.69 -15.81
CA ILE A 86 -12.34 -1.58 -14.78
C ILE A 86 -11.64 -2.79 -15.40
N LYS A 87 -12.22 -3.40 -16.44
CA LYS A 87 -11.62 -4.54 -17.13
C LYS A 87 -10.30 -4.16 -17.81
N GLU A 88 -10.24 -3.01 -18.48
CA GLU A 88 -9.01 -2.52 -19.10
C GLU A 88 -7.97 -2.12 -18.04
N PHE A 89 -8.39 -1.44 -16.98
CA PHE A 89 -7.51 -1.08 -15.88
C PHE A 89 -6.87 -2.31 -15.22
N ARG A 90 -7.63 -3.39 -14.99
CA ARG A 90 -7.12 -4.65 -14.40
C ARG A 90 -6.13 -5.42 -15.28
N LYS A 91 -6.00 -5.07 -16.56
CA LYS A 91 -4.91 -5.57 -17.41
C LYS A 91 -3.60 -4.82 -17.16
N LYS A 92 -3.69 -3.63 -16.56
CA LYS A 92 -2.57 -2.70 -16.33
C LYS A 92 -2.24 -2.52 -14.86
N ALA A 93 -3.13 -2.94 -13.97
CA ALA A 93 -2.98 -2.80 -12.54
C ALA A 93 -3.23 -4.14 -11.82
N THR A 94 -2.26 -4.59 -11.05
CA THR A 94 -2.28 -5.90 -10.36
C THR A 94 -1.99 -5.77 -8.87
N MET A 95 -2.05 -6.88 -8.14
CA MET A 95 -1.80 -6.92 -6.71
C MET A 95 -0.87 -8.07 -6.33
N VAL A 96 0.09 -7.77 -5.47
CA VAL A 96 0.85 -8.74 -4.69
C VAL A 96 0.23 -8.78 -3.30
N PHE A 97 -0.21 -9.95 -2.86
CA PHE A 97 -0.95 -10.14 -1.62
C PHE A 97 -0.01 -10.38 -0.42
N GLN A 98 -0.52 -10.05 0.77
CA GLN A 98 0.18 -10.14 2.05
C GLN A 98 0.61 -11.57 2.41
N ASP A 99 -0.28 -12.53 2.23
CA ASP A 99 -0.03 -13.92 2.59
C ASP A 99 0.20 -14.78 1.33
N PRO A 100 1.44 -15.22 1.10
CA PRO A 100 1.76 -16.06 -0.03
C PRO A 100 1.15 -17.46 0.06
N TYR A 101 0.75 -17.93 1.26
CA TYR A 101 0.13 -19.24 1.46
C TYR A 101 -1.34 -19.24 1.00
N SER A 102 -2.11 -18.22 1.41
CA SER A 102 -3.53 -18.14 1.06
C SER A 102 -3.76 -17.60 -0.36
N SER A 103 -2.78 -16.90 -0.95
CA SER A 103 -2.90 -16.28 -2.27
C SER A 103 -2.63 -17.25 -3.43
N LEU A 104 -2.00 -18.41 -3.18
CA LEU A 104 -1.67 -19.41 -4.18
C LEU A 104 -2.50 -20.68 -3.96
N ASN A 105 -3.11 -21.21 -5.02
CA ASN A 105 -3.79 -22.49 -4.93
C ASN A 105 -2.75 -23.63 -4.76
N PRO A 106 -2.72 -24.35 -3.63
CA PRO A 106 -1.69 -25.35 -3.35
C PRO A 106 -1.73 -26.58 -4.28
N ARG A 107 -2.83 -26.75 -5.03
CA ARG A 107 -3.03 -27.85 -6.00
C ARG A 107 -2.60 -27.49 -7.42
N MET A 108 -2.18 -26.27 -7.66
CA MET A 108 -1.69 -25.81 -8.96
C MET A 108 -0.15 -25.86 -8.99
N THR A 109 0.39 -26.12 -10.17
CA THR A 109 1.83 -26.01 -10.43
C THR A 109 2.24 -24.52 -10.54
N VAL A 110 3.53 -24.24 -10.40
CA VAL A 110 4.07 -22.88 -10.61
C VAL A 110 3.70 -22.35 -11.98
N SER A 111 3.83 -23.19 -13.03
CA SER A 111 3.45 -22.80 -14.40
C SER A 111 1.96 -22.51 -14.56
N ASP A 112 1.10 -23.22 -13.82
CA ASP A 112 -0.34 -22.95 -13.86
C ASP A 112 -0.68 -21.62 -13.16
N ILE A 113 -0.07 -21.37 -11.99
CA ILE A 113 -0.29 -20.15 -11.21
C ILE A 113 0.16 -18.90 -11.97
N ILE A 114 1.39 -18.92 -12.54
CA ILE A 114 1.93 -17.79 -13.29
C ILE A 114 1.21 -17.63 -14.63
N GLY A 115 0.79 -18.76 -15.24
CA GLY A 115 0.11 -18.79 -16.52
C GLY A 115 -1.38 -18.43 -16.47
N GLU A 116 -2.05 -18.53 -15.31
CA GLU A 116 -3.48 -18.25 -15.18
C GLU A 116 -3.86 -16.83 -15.70
N PRO A 117 -3.16 -15.74 -15.35
CA PRO A 117 -3.47 -14.44 -15.93
C PRO A 117 -3.24 -14.37 -17.45
N LEU A 118 -2.25 -15.09 -17.97
CA LEU A 118 -2.00 -15.15 -19.41
C LEU A 118 -3.20 -15.79 -20.15
N ASP A 119 -3.75 -16.85 -19.56
CA ASP A 119 -4.90 -17.60 -20.11
C ASP A 119 -6.18 -16.78 -20.03
N VAL A 120 -6.47 -16.18 -18.86
CA VAL A 120 -7.66 -15.34 -18.61
C VAL A 120 -7.72 -14.14 -19.54
N HIS A 121 -6.59 -13.49 -19.77
CA HIS A 121 -6.49 -12.31 -20.64
C HIS A 121 -6.15 -12.65 -22.10
N LYS A 122 -5.96 -13.95 -22.44
CA LYS A 122 -5.63 -14.45 -23.79
C LYS A 122 -4.40 -13.77 -24.38
N LEU A 123 -3.32 -13.71 -23.60
CA LEU A 123 -2.11 -12.97 -23.96
C LEU A 123 -1.13 -13.80 -24.80
N CYS A 124 -1.30 -15.12 -24.87
CA CYS A 124 -0.44 -16.02 -25.64
C CYS A 124 -1.24 -16.71 -26.74
N LYS A 125 -0.63 -16.90 -27.92
CA LYS A 125 -1.27 -17.52 -29.10
C LYS A 125 -1.29 -19.04 -29.02
N ASN A 126 -0.32 -19.63 -28.35
CA ASN A 126 -0.15 -21.07 -28.24
C ASN A 126 0.56 -21.47 -26.94
N LYS A 127 0.64 -22.79 -26.67
CA LYS A 127 1.26 -23.35 -25.47
C LYS A 127 2.76 -23.06 -25.36
N GLN A 128 3.45 -22.98 -26.49
CA GLN A 128 4.88 -22.72 -26.50
C GLN A 128 5.16 -21.26 -26.05
N GLU A 129 4.51 -20.28 -26.66
CA GLU A 129 4.61 -18.86 -26.28
C GLU A 129 4.24 -18.64 -24.80
N ARG A 130 3.19 -19.33 -24.33
CA ARG A 130 2.81 -19.35 -22.92
C ARG A 130 3.94 -19.82 -22.00
N MET A 131 4.56 -20.95 -22.34
CA MET A 131 5.64 -21.50 -21.53
C MET A 131 6.89 -20.62 -21.57
N GLU A 132 7.28 -20.12 -22.73
CA GLU A 132 8.40 -19.17 -22.87
C GLU A 132 8.18 -17.95 -21.98
N ARG A 133 6.98 -17.37 -21.99
CA ARG A 133 6.63 -16.22 -21.12
C ARG A 133 6.67 -16.58 -19.64
N ILE A 134 6.19 -17.75 -19.23
CA ILE A 134 6.27 -18.22 -17.84
C ILE A 134 7.71 -18.34 -17.39
N LEU A 135 8.59 -18.94 -18.19
CA LEU A 135 10.01 -19.09 -17.86
C LEU A 135 10.72 -17.73 -17.75
N GLU A 136 10.38 -16.79 -18.62
CA GLU A 136 10.86 -15.41 -18.53
C GLU A 136 10.44 -14.75 -17.22
N LEU A 137 9.15 -14.85 -16.84
CA LEU A 137 8.63 -14.30 -15.57
C LEU A 137 9.29 -14.94 -14.35
N MET A 138 9.53 -16.25 -14.39
CA MET A 138 10.27 -16.97 -13.36
C MET A 138 11.71 -16.45 -13.23
N SER A 139 12.36 -16.17 -14.36
CA SER A 139 13.73 -15.63 -14.36
C SER A 139 13.80 -14.25 -13.71
N TYR A 140 12.79 -13.37 -13.89
CA TYR A 140 12.72 -12.06 -13.27
C TYR A 140 12.70 -12.08 -11.75
N VAL A 141 12.14 -13.15 -11.17
CA VAL A 141 12.05 -13.32 -9.71
C VAL A 141 13.08 -14.32 -9.16
N GLY A 142 14.06 -14.74 -9.96
CA GLY A 142 15.13 -15.65 -9.56
C GLY A 142 14.66 -17.08 -9.23
N LEU A 143 13.62 -17.56 -9.90
CA LEU A 143 13.16 -18.96 -9.82
C LEU A 143 13.78 -19.79 -10.95
N ASN A 144 14.22 -21.02 -10.63
CA ASN A 144 14.75 -21.95 -11.62
C ASN A 144 13.60 -22.47 -12.51
N SER A 145 13.86 -22.61 -13.83
CA SER A 145 12.94 -23.17 -14.81
C SER A 145 12.44 -24.57 -14.46
N GLU A 146 13.26 -25.40 -13.82
CA GLU A 146 12.88 -26.74 -13.33
C GLU A 146 11.75 -26.71 -12.31
N HIS A 147 11.54 -25.58 -11.65
CA HIS A 147 10.46 -25.38 -10.69
C HIS A 147 9.07 -25.22 -11.34
N ALA A 148 8.99 -25.02 -12.65
CA ALA A 148 7.72 -24.77 -13.36
C ALA A 148 6.67 -25.88 -13.17
N ALA A 149 7.11 -27.14 -13.09
CA ALA A 149 6.23 -28.31 -12.92
C ALA A 149 5.91 -28.65 -11.44
N ARG A 150 6.54 -27.99 -10.47
CA ARG A 150 6.34 -28.26 -9.04
C ARG A 150 5.09 -27.56 -8.51
N TYR A 151 4.53 -28.12 -7.45
CA TYR A 151 3.36 -27.54 -6.78
C TYR A 151 3.76 -26.44 -5.80
N ALA A 152 2.88 -25.44 -5.63
CA ALA A 152 3.13 -24.30 -4.75
C ALA A 152 3.44 -24.71 -3.30
N HIS A 153 2.87 -25.79 -2.79
CA HIS A 153 3.10 -26.25 -1.42
C HIS A 153 4.52 -26.81 -1.16
N GLU A 154 5.29 -27.13 -2.21
CA GLU A 154 6.67 -27.62 -2.09
C GLU A 154 7.71 -26.50 -1.86
N PHE A 155 7.28 -25.22 -1.88
CA PHE A 155 8.15 -24.06 -1.80
C PHE A 155 8.14 -23.40 -0.42
N SER A 156 9.26 -22.77 -0.05
CA SER A 156 9.35 -21.91 1.13
C SER A 156 8.48 -20.65 1.01
N GLY A 157 8.20 -19.96 2.11
CA GLY A 157 7.42 -18.72 2.11
C GLY A 157 7.98 -17.66 1.14
N GLY A 158 9.29 -17.44 1.16
CA GLY A 158 9.95 -16.50 0.24
C GLY A 158 9.86 -16.91 -1.22
N GLN A 159 9.98 -18.19 -1.53
CA GLN A 159 9.80 -18.70 -2.90
C GLN A 159 8.34 -18.58 -3.36
N ARG A 160 7.36 -18.83 -2.49
CA ARG A 160 5.94 -18.59 -2.79
C ARG A 160 5.66 -17.12 -3.06
N GLN A 161 6.27 -16.23 -2.29
CA GLN A 161 6.15 -14.79 -2.55
C GLN A 161 6.69 -14.43 -3.93
N ARG A 162 7.84 -14.97 -4.34
CA ARG A 162 8.40 -14.79 -5.69
C ARG A 162 7.45 -15.32 -6.78
N ILE A 163 6.78 -16.47 -6.56
CA ILE A 163 5.74 -16.98 -7.47
C ILE A 163 4.56 -15.98 -7.58
N GLY A 164 4.10 -15.44 -6.45
CA GLY A 164 3.03 -14.43 -6.42
C GLY A 164 3.41 -13.15 -7.16
N ILE A 165 4.66 -12.70 -7.03
CA ILE A 165 5.19 -11.55 -7.77
C ILE A 165 5.26 -11.87 -9.27
N ALA A 166 5.80 -13.03 -9.67
CA ALA A 166 5.83 -13.45 -11.08
C ALA A 166 4.42 -13.49 -11.70
N ARG A 167 3.43 -14.00 -10.95
CA ARG A 167 2.01 -13.98 -11.36
C ARG A 167 1.51 -12.57 -11.60
N SER A 168 1.84 -11.63 -10.72
CA SER A 168 1.40 -10.22 -10.87
C SER A 168 2.00 -9.55 -12.10
N LEU A 169 3.19 -9.96 -12.55
CA LEU A 169 3.87 -9.45 -13.73
C LEU A 169 3.33 -10.02 -15.06
N ALA A 170 2.54 -11.09 -15.03
CA ALA A 170 2.12 -11.82 -16.22
C ALA A 170 1.37 -10.96 -17.25
N VAL A 171 0.57 -10.00 -16.80
CA VAL A 171 -0.22 -9.11 -17.68
C VAL A 171 0.55 -7.88 -18.18
N ASN A 172 1.86 -7.76 -17.92
CA ASN A 172 2.67 -6.57 -18.17
C ASN A 172 2.01 -5.32 -17.56
N PRO A 173 1.87 -5.28 -16.22
CA PRO A 173 1.23 -4.16 -15.55
C PRO A 173 2.08 -2.90 -15.62
N ASP A 174 1.44 -1.74 -15.57
CA ASP A 174 2.11 -0.45 -15.37
C ASP A 174 2.10 -0.07 -13.88
N PHE A 175 1.17 -0.67 -13.10
CA PHE A 175 0.95 -0.37 -11.69
C PHE A 175 0.73 -1.65 -10.86
N ILE A 176 1.39 -1.74 -9.70
CA ILE A 176 1.22 -2.87 -8.77
C ILE A 176 0.94 -2.33 -7.35
N VAL A 177 -0.13 -2.83 -6.73
CA VAL A 177 -0.37 -2.68 -5.30
C VAL A 177 0.35 -3.82 -4.57
N CYS A 178 1.34 -3.49 -3.76
CA CYS A 178 2.08 -4.44 -2.92
C CYS A 178 1.50 -4.37 -1.50
N ASP A 179 0.62 -5.32 -1.13
CA ASP A 179 -0.05 -5.35 0.18
C ASP A 179 0.80 -6.17 1.16
N GLU A 180 1.60 -5.50 1.98
CA GLU A 180 2.53 -6.09 2.96
C GLU A 180 3.36 -7.26 2.42
N PRO A 181 4.05 -7.11 1.27
CA PRO A 181 4.60 -8.22 0.50
C PRO A 181 5.74 -8.97 1.19
N VAL A 182 6.24 -8.48 2.32
CA VAL A 182 7.37 -9.05 3.06
C VAL A 182 7.04 -9.36 4.53
N SER A 183 5.84 -9.07 5.00
CA SER A 183 5.48 -9.16 6.43
C SER A 183 5.55 -10.58 7.02
N ALA A 184 5.38 -11.60 6.19
CA ALA A 184 5.41 -13.01 6.60
C ALA A 184 6.77 -13.70 6.35
N LEU A 185 7.83 -12.92 6.03
CA LEU A 185 9.14 -13.45 5.65
C LEU A 185 10.22 -13.13 6.70
N ASP A 186 11.25 -13.98 6.78
CA ASP A 186 12.44 -13.71 7.58
C ASP A 186 13.20 -12.49 7.08
N VAL A 187 13.88 -11.75 7.95
CA VAL A 187 14.57 -10.47 7.66
C VAL A 187 15.52 -10.56 6.45
N SER A 188 16.28 -11.65 6.33
CA SER A 188 17.21 -11.85 5.20
C SER A 188 16.48 -12.04 3.87
N ILE A 189 15.34 -12.71 3.89
CA ILE A 189 14.49 -12.90 2.70
C ILE A 189 13.74 -11.62 2.36
N GLN A 190 13.31 -10.86 3.38
CA GLN A 190 12.70 -9.54 3.16
C GLN A 190 13.61 -8.64 2.33
N ALA A 191 14.90 -8.51 2.72
CA ALA A 191 15.86 -7.69 1.98
C ALA A 191 16.00 -8.13 0.52
N GLN A 192 16.06 -9.44 0.25
CA GLN A 192 16.13 -9.96 -1.11
C GLN A 192 14.89 -9.63 -1.95
N VAL A 193 13.69 -9.71 -1.33
CA VAL A 193 12.43 -9.39 -2.04
C VAL A 193 12.32 -7.89 -2.30
N ILE A 194 12.79 -7.04 -1.38
CA ILE A 194 12.80 -5.58 -1.57
C ILE A 194 13.73 -5.21 -2.74
N ASN A 195 14.98 -5.68 -2.73
CA ASN A 195 15.92 -5.43 -3.83
C ASN A 195 15.36 -5.91 -5.19
N MET A 196 14.65 -7.05 -5.18
CA MET A 196 13.97 -7.54 -6.39
C MET A 196 12.88 -6.58 -6.88
N PHE A 197 12.10 -5.93 -5.99
CA PHE A 197 11.13 -4.91 -6.39
C PHE A 197 11.81 -3.70 -7.03
N ASP A 198 12.95 -3.23 -6.49
CA ASP A 198 13.73 -2.14 -7.05
C ASP A 198 14.26 -2.52 -8.45
N GLU A 199 14.87 -3.70 -8.61
CA GLU A 199 15.34 -4.21 -9.91
C GLU A 199 14.22 -4.33 -10.94
N LEU A 200 13.03 -4.81 -10.52
CA LEU A 200 11.87 -4.91 -11.39
C LEU A 200 11.33 -3.54 -11.79
N GLN A 201 11.36 -2.57 -10.88
CA GLN A 201 10.95 -1.19 -11.17
C GLN A 201 11.86 -0.55 -12.23
N GLU A 202 13.17 -0.65 -12.05
CA GLU A 202 14.15 -0.13 -13.00
C GLU A 202 14.03 -0.81 -14.37
N LYS A 203 13.93 -2.15 -14.38
CA LYS A 203 13.92 -2.94 -15.61
C LYS A 203 12.64 -2.80 -16.42
N LEU A 204 11.49 -2.72 -15.74
CA LEU A 204 10.15 -2.78 -16.36
C LEU A 204 9.39 -1.44 -16.29
N GLY A 205 9.94 -0.42 -15.63
CA GLY A 205 9.30 0.89 -15.47
C GLY A 205 8.02 0.84 -14.62
N LEU A 206 7.99 -0.04 -13.60
CA LEU A 206 6.81 -0.28 -12.77
C LEU A 206 6.54 0.89 -11.82
N THR A 207 5.27 1.07 -11.50
CA THR A 207 4.79 2.03 -10.50
C THR A 207 4.20 1.24 -9.34
N TYR A 208 4.51 1.63 -8.09
CA TYR A 208 4.05 0.89 -6.92
C TYR A 208 3.20 1.73 -5.96
N LEU A 209 2.16 1.11 -5.39
CA LEU A 209 1.63 1.48 -4.08
C LEU A 209 2.12 0.42 -3.09
N PHE A 210 3.11 0.77 -2.27
CA PHE A 210 3.75 -0.16 -1.36
C PHE A 210 3.18 -0.01 0.05
N ILE A 211 2.34 -0.95 0.46
CA ILE A 211 1.71 -0.97 1.79
C ILE A 211 2.59 -1.78 2.72
N ALA A 212 3.02 -1.18 3.83
CA ALA A 212 3.75 -1.90 4.87
C ALA A 212 3.48 -1.28 6.26
N HIS A 213 3.76 -2.06 7.30
CA HIS A 213 3.80 -1.59 8.67
C HIS A 213 5.24 -1.31 9.14
N ASP A 214 6.24 -1.86 8.46
CA ASP A 214 7.65 -1.60 8.76
C ASP A 214 8.14 -0.36 8.01
N LEU A 215 8.40 0.69 8.79
CA LEU A 215 8.87 1.97 8.28
C LEU A 215 10.28 1.91 7.69
N LEU A 216 11.15 0.99 8.14
CA LEU A 216 12.50 0.83 7.57
C LEU A 216 12.44 0.32 6.13
N VAL A 217 11.57 -0.66 5.88
CA VAL A 217 11.30 -1.18 4.54
C VAL A 217 10.79 -0.08 3.63
N VAL A 218 9.78 0.67 4.10
CA VAL A 218 9.17 1.75 3.30
C VAL A 218 10.15 2.87 3.00
N ARG A 219 11.05 3.21 3.96
CA ARG A 219 12.11 4.20 3.74
C ARG A 219 13.02 3.83 2.59
N HIS A 220 13.32 2.54 2.44
CA HIS A 220 14.26 2.08 1.42
C HIS A 220 13.67 2.15 0.01
N ILE A 221 12.42 1.70 -0.15
CA ILE A 221 11.81 1.50 -1.47
C ILE A 221 10.97 2.69 -1.95
N SER A 222 10.59 3.64 -1.08
CA SER A 222 9.59 4.64 -1.43
C SER A 222 10.19 5.99 -1.75
N ASP A 223 9.69 6.64 -2.81
CA ASP A 223 9.98 8.02 -3.15
C ASP A 223 9.21 9.00 -2.24
N ARG A 224 7.94 8.70 -1.98
CA ARG A 224 7.04 9.44 -1.08
C ARG A 224 6.35 8.48 -0.14
N ILE A 225 6.00 8.99 1.03
CA ILE A 225 5.30 8.23 2.07
C ILE A 225 4.01 8.94 2.46
N ALA A 226 2.95 8.17 2.48
CA ALA A 226 1.63 8.55 2.95
C ALA A 226 1.35 7.85 4.28
N VAL A 227 1.02 8.61 5.31
CA VAL A 227 0.69 8.11 6.65
C VAL A 227 -0.82 8.11 6.83
N MET A 228 -1.36 6.97 7.23
CA MET A 228 -2.80 6.76 7.36
C MET A 228 -3.19 6.42 8.80
N TYR A 229 -4.26 7.03 9.30
CA TYR A 229 -4.82 6.78 10.62
C TYR A 229 -6.35 6.72 10.57
N LEU A 230 -6.96 5.63 11.05
CA LEU A 230 -8.42 5.43 11.10
C LEU A 230 -9.15 5.85 9.81
N GLY A 231 -8.71 5.31 8.68
CA GLY A 231 -9.34 5.54 7.37
C GLY A 231 -9.01 6.89 6.70
N LYS A 232 -8.15 7.71 7.30
CA LYS A 232 -7.80 9.04 6.79
C LYS A 232 -6.31 9.21 6.56
N MET A 233 -5.94 10.01 5.55
CA MET A 233 -4.58 10.49 5.39
C MET A 233 -4.30 11.57 6.43
N VAL A 234 -3.17 11.45 7.13
CA VAL A 234 -2.75 12.43 8.13
C VAL A 234 -1.49 13.19 7.73
N GLU A 235 -0.62 12.55 6.93
CA GLU A 235 0.57 13.18 6.39
C GLU A 235 0.98 12.50 5.08
N LEU A 236 1.57 13.27 4.13
CA LEU A 236 2.17 12.77 2.89
C LEU A 236 3.32 13.70 2.51
N ALA A 237 4.51 13.15 2.32
CA ALA A 237 5.67 13.91 1.88
C ALA A 237 6.71 13.03 1.17
N PRO A 238 7.77 13.61 0.59
CA PRO A 238 8.96 12.87 0.18
C PRO A 238 9.48 12.00 1.33
N ALA A 239 9.95 10.79 1.02
CA ALA A 239 10.37 9.83 2.04
C ALA A 239 11.41 10.42 2.99
N GLY A 240 12.44 11.11 2.47
CA GLY A 240 13.43 11.79 3.31
C GLY A 240 12.83 12.76 4.31
N GLU A 241 11.90 13.62 3.87
CA GLU A 241 11.26 14.62 4.74
C GLU A 241 10.42 14.01 5.86
N ILE A 242 9.70 12.90 5.57
CA ILE A 242 8.93 12.19 6.61
C ILE A 242 9.84 11.70 7.74
N TYR A 243 11.07 11.23 7.42
CA TYR A 243 12.01 10.73 8.44
C TYR A 243 12.75 11.84 9.17
N GLU A 244 13.10 12.91 8.46
CA GLU A 244 13.89 14.01 9.03
C GLU A 244 12.99 15.01 9.77
N ARG A 245 11.83 15.34 9.21
CA ARG A 245 10.93 16.37 9.72
C ARG A 245 9.45 15.94 9.65
N PRO A 246 9.03 14.92 10.39
CA PRO A 246 7.62 14.56 10.48
C PRO A 246 6.83 15.71 11.14
N LEU A 247 5.71 16.09 10.55
CA LEU A 247 4.91 17.23 11.02
C LEU A 247 3.72 16.80 11.88
N HIS A 248 3.05 15.70 11.50
CA HIS A 248 1.90 15.21 12.27
C HIS A 248 2.33 14.49 13.55
N PRO A 249 1.71 14.75 14.72
CA PRO A 249 2.08 14.07 15.98
C PRO A 249 2.04 12.53 15.93
N TYR A 250 1.16 11.96 15.14
CA TYR A 250 1.10 10.52 14.93
C TYR A 250 2.32 10.01 14.14
N SER A 251 2.73 10.70 13.07
CA SER A 251 3.93 10.35 12.31
C SER A 251 5.18 10.42 13.18
N LYS A 252 5.29 11.47 14.03
CA LYS A 252 6.38 11.57 15.03
C LYS A 252 6.41 10.36 15.95
N SER A 253 5.25 9.91 16.43
CA SER A 253 5.17 8.74 17.29
C SER A 253 5.54 7.44 16.57
N LEU A 254 5.05 7.23 15.35
CA LEU A 254 5.41 6.06 14.53
C LEU A 254 6.92 5.98 14.29
N LEU A 255 7.53 7.08 13.88
CA LEU A 255 8.97 7.16 13.59
C LEU A 255 9.82 7.01 14.84
N SER A 256 9.36 7.51 16.01
CA SER A 256 10.06 7.32 17.27
C SER A 256 10.14 5.88 17.74
N ALA A 257 9.31 4.99 17.19
CA ALA A 257 9.31 3.57 17.46
C ALA A 257 10.26 2.77 16.55
N VAL A 258 10.81 3.38 15.51
CA VAL A 258 11.76 2.74 14.59
C VAL A 258 13.08 2.48 15.31
N PRO A 259 13.58 1.22 15.33
CA PRO A 259 14.87 0.90 15.93
C PRO A 259 16.02 1.63 15.21
N VAL A 260 16.87 2.30 15.97
CA VAL A 260 18.10 2.91 15.46
C VAL A 260 19.27 1.97 15.74
N PRO A 261 20.06 1.59 14.72
CA PRO A 261 21.18 0.65 14.91
C PRO A 261 22.29 1.14 15.84
N ASP A 262 22.49 2.47 15.94
CA ASP A 262 23.51 3.06 16.83
C ASP A 262 22.99 3.09 18.28
N PRO A 263 23.64 2.36 19.22
CA PRO A 263 23.22 2.32 20.64
C PRO A 263 23.27 3.70 21.31
N LYS A 264 24.16 4.62 20.89
CA LYS A 264 24.26 5.97 21.45
C LYS A 264 23.06 6.82 21.04
N VAL A 265 22.71 6.76 19.77
CA VAL A 265 21.55 7.46 19.21
C VAL A 265 20.24 6.84 19.74
N ALA A 266 20.16 5.51 19.84
CA ALA A 266 19.01 4.80 20.39
C ALA A 266 18.71 5.19 21.86
N ARG A 267 19.76 5.40 22.70
CA ARG A 267 19.59 5.87 24.08
C ARG A 267 19.17 7.33 24.19
N ALA A 268 19.56 8.16 23.22
CA ALA A 268 19.18 9.57 23.15
C ALA A 268 17.75 9.78 22.64
N ASN A 269 17.28 8.88 21.76
CA ASN A 269 15.94 8.93 21.16
C ASN A 269 14.91 8.40 22.16
N LYS A 270 14.14 9.28 22.78
CA LYS A 270 13.03 8.89 23.64
C LYS A 270 11.82 8.49 22.78
N ARG A 271 11.46 7.21 22.81
CA ARG A 271 10.22 6.72 22.19
C ARG A 271 9.02 7.50 22.69
N ILE A 272 8.22 8.02 21.76
CA ILE A 272 6.94 8.70 22.08
C ILE A 272 5.90 7.60 22.29
N VAL A 273 5.58 7.33 23.55
CA VAL A 273 4.54 6.35 23.91
C VAL A 273 3.19 7.05 23.78
N LEU A 274 2.33 6.53 22.92
CA LEU A 274 0.96 7.01 22.78
C LEU A 274 0.14 6.46 23.96
N SER A 275 -0.61 7.36 24.60
CA SER A 275 -1.55 7.00 25.66
C SER A 275 -2.91 6.60 25.05
N GLY A 276 -3.58 5.64 25.70
CA GLY A 276 -4.90 5.16 25.30
C GLY A 276 -4.89 4.15 24.13
N ASP A 277 -6.01 3.46 23.97
CA ASP A 277 -6.23 2.46 22.94
C ASP A 277 -6.53 3.10 21.57
N ILE A 278 -6.33 2.33 20.50
CA ILE A 278 -6.76 2.73 19.15
C ILE A 278 -8.29 2.77 19.14
N PRO A 279 -8.91 3.91 18.83
CA PRO A 279 -10.37 3.98 18.77
C PRO A 279 -10.93 3.03 17.72
N SER A 280 -12.09 2.47 18.01
CA SER A 280 -12.77 1.61 17.04
C SER A 280 -13.20 2.41 15.81
N PRO A 281 -12.94 1.93 14.56
CA PRO A 281 -13.42 2.58 13.35
C PRO A 281 -14.96 2.68 13.25
N LEU A 282 -15.67 1.84 14.00
CA LEU A 282 -17.15 1.90 14.13
C LEU A 282 -17.64 3.10 14.95
N ASN A 283 -16.81 3.59 15.87
CA ASN A 283 -17.09 4.72 16.75
C ASN A 283 -15.88 5.69 16.70
N ALA A 284 -15.48 6.08 15.49
CA ALA A 284 -14.37 7.01 15.31
C ALA A 284 -14.65 8.33 16.05
N PRO A 285 -13.63 8.94 16.69
CA PRO A 285 -13.77 10.23 17.36
C PRO A 285 -14.25 11.32 16.39
N SER A 286 -15.06 12.28 16.89
CA SER A 286 -15.41 13.47 16.12
C SER A 286 -14.19 14.34 15.84
N GLY A 287 -14.22 15.17 14.80
CA GLY A 287 -13.11 16.03 14.43
C GLY A 287 -11.85 15.24 14.04
N CYS A 288 -10.70 15.60 14.61
CA CYS A 288 -9.44 14.90 14.36
C CYS A 288 -9.48 13.47 14.95
N PRO A 289 -9.32 12.41 14.15
CA PRO A 289 -9.40 11.03 14.63
C PRO A 289 -8.27 10.67 15.62
N PHE A 290 -7.14 11.38 15.57
CA PHE A 290 -6.01 11.14 16.45
C PHE A 290 -6.11 11.90 17.79
N ARG A 291 -7.11 12.80 18.00
CA ARG A 291 -7.21 13.68 19.17
C ARG A 291 -7.18 12.96 20.51
N THR A 292 -7.73 11.75 20.61
CA THR A 292 -7.81 10.98 21.86
C THR A 292 -6.46 10.43 22.32
N ARG A 293 -5.47 10.39 21.42
CA ARG A 293 -4.09 9.92 21.69
C ARG A 293 -3.05 11.03 21.51
N CYS A 294 -3.50 12.22 21.10
CA CYS A 294 -2.62 13.36 20.80
C CYS A 294 -2.37 14.20 22.05
N LYS A 295 -1.11 14.31 22.50
CA LYS A 295 -0.74 15.17 23.63
C LYS A 295 -0.91 16.68 23.36
N TYR A 296 -1.11 17.07 22.12
CA TYR A 296 -1.31 18.44 21.68
C TYR A 296 -2.77 18.74 21.32
N ALA A 297 -3.72 17.86 21.65
CA ALA A 297 -5.12 18.05 21.33
C ALA A 297 -5.71 19.28 22.00
N THR A 298 -6.57 20.01 21.28
CA THR A 298 -7.34 21.16 21.75
C THR A 298 -8.82 20.92 21.45
N ASP A 299 -9.71 21.80 21.94
CA ASP A 299 -11.16 21.72 21.69
C ASP A 299 -11.46 21.77 20.19
N LYS A 300 -10.74 22.58 19.41
CA LYS A 300 -10.86 22.64 17.96
C LYS A 300 -10.64 21.26 17.30
N CYS A 301 -9.74 20.43 17.86
CA CYS A 301 -9.52 19.08 17.36
C CYS A 301 -10.72 18.14 17.60
N ALA A 302 -11.58 18.46 18.57
CA ALA A 302 -12.80 17.71 18.83
C ALA A 302 -13.98 18.17 17.96
N GLU A 303 -14.01 19.44 17.62
CA GLU A 303 -15.11 20.08 16.88
C GLU A 303 -15.01 19.84 15.38
N THR A 304 -13.80 20.00 14.80
CA THR A 304 -13.61 19.99 13.35
C THR A 304 -12.48 19.07 12.91
N MET A 305 -12.70 18.39 11.77
CA MET A 305 -11.66 17.62 11.11
C MET A 305 -10.61 18.58 10.51
N PRO A 306 -9.31 18.42 10.80
CA PRO A 306 -8.29 19.22 10.13
C PRO A 306 -8.26 18.92 8.62
N GLU A 307 -8.13 19.97 7.84
CA GLU A 307 -7.97 19.87 6.40
C GLU A 307 -6.61 19.24 6.06
N PHE A 308 -6.59 18.35 5.10
CA PHE A 308 -5.36 17.78 4.53
C PHE A 308 -4.81 18.77 3.49
N LYS A 309 -3.84 19.59 3.87
CA LYS A 309 -3.33 20.70 3.06
C LYS A 309 -1.82 20.65 2.90
N GLU A 310 -1.32 21.20 1.81
CA GLU A 310 0.09 21.41 1.58
C GLU A 310 0.64 22.51 2.50
N VAL A 311 1.68 22.20 3.26
CA VAL A 311 2.35 23.14 4.19
C VAL A 311 3.73 23.56 3.70
N SER A 312 4.36 22.72 2.89
CA SER A 312 5.56 23.01 2.12
C SER A 312 5.51 22.19 0.85
N LYS A 313 6.34 22.50 -0.13
CA LYS A 313 6.30 21.87 -1.47
C LYS A 313 6.32 20.34 -1.38
N GLY A 314 5.20 19.71 -1.76
CA GLY A 314 5.03 18.26 -1.74
C GLY A 314 4.81 17.66 -0.34
N HIS A 315 4.72 18.47 0.73
CA HIS A 315 4.47 18.01 2.09
C HIS A 315 3.08 18.43 2.55
N PHE A 316 2.19 17.46 2.69
CA PHE A 316 0.79 17.63 3.08
C PHE A 316 0.58 17.10 4.49
N VAL A 317 -0.23 17.78 5.29
CA VAL A 317 -0.56 17.37 6.66
C VAL A 317 -1.99 17.75 7.06
N ALA A 318 -2.64 16.88 7.84
CA ALA A 318 -3.96 17.11 8.42
C ALA A 318 -3.84 17.39 9.93
N CYS A 319 -3.37 18.57 10.31
CA CYS A 319 -3.25 18.96 11.71
C CYS A 319 -3.58 20.46 11.90
N HIS A 320 -4.40 20.79 12.90
CA HIS A 320 -4.74 22.18 13.22
C HIS A 320 -3.57 22.98 13.80
N ARG A 321 -2.59 22.29 14.38
CA ARG A 321 -1.49 22.88 15.13
C ARG A 321 -0.11 22.62 14.51
N THR A 322 -0.07 22.42 13.20
CA THR A 322 1.19 22.07 12.51
C THR A 322 2.29 23.10 12.78
N GLU A 323 2.00 24.39 12.69
CA GLU A 323 2.96 25.47 12.92
C GLU A 323 3.44 25.49 14.37
N GLU A 324 2.53 25.51 15.33
CA GLU A 324 2.84 25.59 16.77
C GLU A 324 3.61 24.38 17.34
N ILE A 325 3.53 23.23 16.70
CA ILE A 325 4.18 21.99 17.18
C ILE A 325 5.56 21.80 16.54
N ASN A 326 5.83 22.48 15.44
CA ASN A 326 7.01 22.26 14.62
C ASN A 326 7.94 23.48 14.53
N ASP A 327 7.53 24.62 15.11
CA ASP A 327 8.38 25.77 15.41
C ASP A 327 9.19 25.48 16.69
#